data_e4c1bc87dada3d882c921ff1f4891c7f
#
_entry.id   e4c1bc87dada3d882c921ff1f4891c7f
#
_cell.length_a   1.000
_cell.length_b   1.000
_cell.length_c   1.000
_cell.angle_alpha   90.00
_cell.angle_beta   90.00
_cell.angle_gamma   90.00
#
_symmetry.space_group_name_H-M   'P 1'
#
loop_
_entity.id
_entity.type
_entity.pdbx_description
1 polymer ?
#
loop_
_entity_poly.entity_id
_entity_poly.type
_entity_poly.pdbx_seq_one_letter_code
_entity_poly.pdbx_strand_id
1 'polypeptide(L)'
;MGLTNASLGELNVTGLFDKILRAPLANIKRPDEFTSKRQIILIDALDECDHNGKNDLLDCIRDHFLELPDWIGFFLTTRPEVNIMNKLGKFHPEKLIADSEKNMKDIQLYIGDALKECIVPEELEEGVAILSKKSNGVFIYARYAVEKLNMQSNHISLEELKEFPDGITGFYDIQFRRLFGSNYENVLNNSVMWRIVEVVMAAEEPIHVEALDYLIQCKPNERKVAIAKLSLLFPIRDRKLHVFHKSVKDWLVDFKRKEEICYVDVDDEIHEKIGMRCHQLLKESLSSNDKKRKKMGMGGLV
;
A
#
# COMPACT_ATOMS: atom_id res chain seq x y z
N MET A 1 -30.97 -4.37 19.33
CA MET A 1 -29.74 -5.07 19.75
C MET A 1 -28.56 -4.32 19.13
N GLY A 2 -27.65 -3.79 19.92
CA GLY A 2 -26.47 -3.09 19.41
C GLY A 2 -25.51 -4.07 18.73
N LEU A 3 -24.96 -3.67 17.60
CA LEU A 3 -23.88 -4.40 16.94
C LEU A 3 -22.63 -4.30 17.83
N THR A 4 -22.10 -5.43 18.26
CA THR A 4 -20.81 -5.49 18.97
C THR A 4 -19.73 -6.06 18.07
N ASN A 5 -18.47 -5.63 18.25
CA ASN A 5 -17.34 -6.16 17.45
C ASN A 5 -17.24 -7.69 17.54
N ALA A 6 -17.56 -8.29 18.69
CA ALA A 6 -17.57 -9.75 18.86
C ALA A 6 -18.64 -10.44 17.98
N SER A 7 -19.82 -9.83 17.80
CA SER A 7 -20.89 -10.40 16.98
C SER A 7 -20.68 -10.23 15.48
N LEU A 8 -19.74 -9.39 15.06
CA LEU A 8 -19.38 -9.15 13.65
C LEU A 8 -18.21 -10.03 13.23
N GLY A 9 -17.27 -10.32 14.13
CA GLY A 9 -16.06 -11.11 13.82
C GLY A 9 -16.31 -12.58 13.45
N GLU A 10 -17.51 -13.11 13.73
CA GLU A 10 -17.89 -14.49 13.37
C GLU A 10 -18.58 -14.60 12.00
N LEU A 11 -18.88 -13.45 11.33
CA LEU A 11 -19.60 -13.41 10.08
C LEU A 11 -18.64 -13.41 8.89
N ASN A 12 -19.03 -14.14 7.83
CA ASN A 12 -18.41 -13.98 6.52
C ASN A 12 -18.83 -12.64 5.87
N VAL A 13 -18.19 -12.27 4.77
CA VAL A 13 -18.42 -10.99 4.06
C VAL A 13 -19.90 -10.79 3.70
N THR A 14 -20.57 -11.81 3.22
CA THR A 14 -22.03 -11.74 2.89
C THR A 14 -22.87 -11.49 4.13
N GLY A 15 -22.57 -12.15 5.25
CA GLY A 15 -23.28 -11.92 6.51
C GLY A 15 -23.03 -10.52 7.09
N LEU A 16 -21.84 -9.98 6.90
CA LEU A 16 -21.50 -8.59 7.23
C LEU A 16 -22.29 -7.62 6.35
N PHE A 17 -22.31 -7.85 5.04
CA PHE A 17 -23.10 -7.05 4.10
C PHE A 17 -24.57 -6.99 4.49
N ASP A 18 -25.17 -8.14 4.78
CA ASP A 18 -26.56 -8.24 5.20
C ASP A 18 -26.84 -7.43 6.47
N LYS A 19 -25.97 -7.54 7.45
CA LYS A 19 -26.17 -6.95 8.78
C LYS A 19 -25.88 -5.45 8.80
N ILE A 20 -24.92 -4.99 8.00
CA ILE A 20 -24.44 -3.61 8.01
C ILE A 20 -25.12 -2.75 6.95
N LEU A 21 -25.45 -3.31 5.80
CA LEU A 21 -25.98 -2.57 4.65
C LEU A 21 -27.41 -3.02 4.29
N ARG A 22 -27.61 -4.26 3.87
CA ARG A 22 -28.89 -4.70 3.29
C ARG A 22 -30.06 -4.57 4.25
N ALA A 23 -29.99 -5.17 5.42
CA ALA A 23 -31.08 -5.15 6.39
C ALA A 23 -31.37 -3.74 6.95
N PRO A 24 -30.39 -2.91 7.32
CA PRO A 24 -30.66 -1.54 7.75
C PRO A 24 -31.25 -0.69 6.64
N LEU A 25 -30.75 -0.77 5.41
CA LEU A 25 -31.17 0.09 4.30
C LEU A 25 -32.52 -0.32 3.69
N ALA A 26 -32.89 -1.60 3.76
CA ALA A 26 -34.17 -2.12 3.23
C ALA A 26 -35.40 -1.43 3.86
N ASN A 27 -35.31 -0.98 5.10
CA ASN A 27 -36.40 -0.35 5.85
C ASN A 27 -36.33 1.18 5.86
N ILE A 28 -35.31 1.77 5.24
CA ILE A 28 -35.15 3.22 5.17
C ILE A 28 -35.83 3.71 3.89
N LYS A 29 -36.87 4.57 4.06
CA LYS A 29 -37.41 5.32 2.93
C LYS A 29 -36.34 6.30 2.44
N ARG A 30 -36.29 6.48 1.12
CA ARG A 30 -35.42 7.51 0.53
C ARG A 30 -35.68 8.85 1.22
N PRO A 31 -34.69 9.48 1.86
CA PRO A 31 -34.88 10.79 2.46
C PRO A 31 -35.24 11.83 1.38
N ASP A 32 -36.15 12.76 1.69
CA ASP A 32 -36.62 13.78 0.73
C ASP A 32 -35.49 14.64 0.18
N GLU A 33 -34.45 14.85 0.98
CA GLU A 33 -33.20 15.55 0.58
C GLU A 33 -32.44 14.87 -0.56
N PHE A 34 -32.68 13.59 -0.80
CA PHE A 34 -32.00 12.77 -1.79
C PHE A 34 -32.88 12.38 -2.97
N THR A 35 -34.03 13.03 -3.17
CA THR A 35 -34.94 12.70 -4.28
C THR A 35 -34.31 12.76 -5.66
N SER A 36 -33.26 13.61 -5.83
CA SER A 36 -32.50 13.78 -7.07
C SER A 36 -31.05 13.31 -7.01
N LYS A 37 -30.54 12.84 -5.84
CA LYS A 37 -29.13 12.49 -5.65
C LYS A 37 -29.01 11.07 -5.09
N ARG A 38 -28.05 10.30 -5.59
CA ARG A 38 -27.68 9.01 -5.02
C ARG A 38 -26.67 9.21 -3.90
N GLN A 39 -26.74 8.38 -2.87
CA GLN A 39 -25.68 8.23 -1.90
C GLN A 39 -24.65 7.25 -2.46
N ILE A 40 -23.39 7.62 -2.42
CA ILE A 40 -22.32 6.83 -3.02
C ILE A 40 -21.53 6.11 -1.93
N ILE A 41 -21.41 4.80 -2.05
CA ILE A 41 -20.45 3.99 -1.30
C ILE A 41 -19.18 3.90 -2.15
N LEU A 42 -18.07 4.44 -1.62
CA LEU A 42 -16.77 4.40 -2.26
C LEU A 42 -15.99 3.17 -1.76
N ILE A 43 -15.51 2.34 -2.68
CA ILE A 43 -14.60 1.24 -2.42
C ILE A 43 -13.37 1.45 -3.30
N ASP A 44 -12.25 1.77 -2.67
CA ASP A 44 -10.99 2.02 -3.35
C ASP A 44 -10.11 0.76 -3.35
N ALA A 45 -9.39 0.53 -4.45
CA ALA A 45 -8.43 -0.56 -4.62
C ALA A 45 -9.00 -1.96 -4.30
N LEU A 46 -10.14 -2.32 -4.90
CA LEU A 46 -10.81 -3.62 -4.68
C LEU A 46 -9.90 -4.84 -4.93
N ASP A 47 -8.89 -4.71 -5.80
CA ASP A 47 -7.88 -5.73 -6.06
C ASP A 47 -7.00 -6.03 -4.82
N GLU A 48 -6.87 -5.11 -3.88
CA GLU A 48 -6.09 -5.31 -2.66
C GLU A 48 -6.82 -6.16 -1.60
N CYS A 49 -8.09 -6.47 -1.83
CA CYS A 49 -8.88 -7.39 -0.99
C CYS A 49 -8.70 -8.87 -1.36
N ASP A 50 -7.79 -9.18 -2.29
CA ASP A 50 -7.50 -10.58 -2.67
C ASP A 50 -6.58 -11.23 -1.62
N HIS A 51 -7.02 -12.39 -1.10
CA HIS A 51 -6.23 -13.26 -0.22
C HIS A 51 -6.10 -14.63 -0.89
N ASN A 52 -4.89 -14.99 -1.31
CA ASN A 52 -4.59 -16.28 -1.93
C ASN A 52 -5.49 -16.64 -3.13
N GLY A 53 -5.74 -15.66 -4.00
CA GLY A 53 -6.60 -15.82 -5.17
C GLY A 53 -8.10 -15.79 -4.87
N LYS A 54 -8.51 -15.42 -3.64
CA LYS A 54 -9.89 -15.32 -3.21
C LYS A 54 -10.22 -13.91 -2.74
N ASN A 55 -11.22 -13.30 -3.37
CA ASN A 55 -11.72 -11.98 -3.00
C ASN A 55 -13.23 -12.08 -2.69
N ASP A 56 -13.54 -12.32 -1.42
CA ASP A 56 -14.92 -12.50 -0.95
C ASP A 56 -15.76 -11.21 -1.09
N LEU A 57 -15.13 -10.04 -0.99
CA LEU A 57 -15.81 -8.76 -1.22
C LEU A 57 -16.22 -8.60 -2.69
N LEU A 58 -15.37 -9.00 -3.61
CA LEU A 58 -15.67 -9.01 -5.05
C LEU A 58 -16.89 -9.90 -5.38
N ASP A 59 -16.96 -11.07 -4.75
CA ASP A 59 -18.12 -11.98 -4.93
C ASP A 59 -19.38 -11.38 -4.32
N CYS A 60 -19.29 -10.77 -3.15
CA CYS A 60 -20.40 -10.06 -2.51
C CYS A 60 -20.91 -8.89 -3.37
N ILE A 61 -20.00 -8.10 -3.97
CA ILE A 61 -20.36 -7.01 -4.89
C ILE A 61 -21.09 -7.56 -6.11
N ARG A 62 -20.56 -8.60 -6.74
CA ARG A 62 -21.15 -9.21 -7.93
C ARG A 62 -22.57 -9.69 -7.68
N ASP A 63 -22.80 -10.31 -6.53
CA ASP A 63 -24.05 -11.07 -6.27
C ASP A 63 -25.11 -10.25 -5.55
N HIS A 64 -24.74 -9.32 -4.68
CA HIS A 64 -25.66 -8.71 -3.73
C HIS A 64 -25.80 -7.18 -3.83
N PHE A 65 -24.87 -6.46 -4.45
CA PHE A 65 -24.94 -4.99 -4.44
C PHE A 65 -26.14 -4.43 -5.17
N LEU A 66 -26.68 -5.14 -6.17
CA LEU A 66 -27.91 -4.75 -6.87
C LEU A 66 -29.19 -4.95 -6.04
N GLU A 67 -29.10 -5.62 -4.88
CA GLU A 67 -30.22 -5.79 -3.95
C GLU A 67 -30.44 -4.57 -3.05
N LEU A 68 -29.51 -3.62 -3.05
CA LEU A 68 -29.62 -2.39 -2.28
C LEU A 68 -30.61 -1.40 -2.95
N PRO A 69 -31.18 -0.46 -2.17
CA PRO A 69 -32.09 0.53 -2.71
C PRO A 69 -31.49 1.34 -3.86
N ASP A 70 -32.30 1.75 -4.83
CA ASP A 70 -31.92 2.45 -6.05
C ASP A 70 -31.26 3.84 -5.82
N TRP A 71 -31.45 4.41 -4.64
CA TRP A 71 -30.83 5.65 -4.23
C TRP A 71 -29.39 5.46 -3.66
N ILE A 72 -28.93 4.22 -3.52
CA ILE A 72 -27.53 3.90 -3.24
C ILE A 72 -26.81 3.65 -4.56
N GLY A 73 -25.67 4.28 -4.72
CA GLY A 73 -24.73 4.04 -5.81
C GLY A 73 -23.40 3.56 -5.29
N PHE A 74 -22.57 3.01 -6.18
CA PHE A 74 -21.23 2.57 -5.86
C PHE A 74 -20.23 3.24 -6.78
N PHE A 75 -19.09 3.62 -6.22
CA PHE A 75 -17.90 3.99 -6.95
C PHE A 75 -16.78 3.06 -6.54
N LEU A 76 -16.30 2.25 -7.48
CA LEU A 76 -15.27 1.25 -7.24
C LEU A 76 -14.04 1.60 -8.05
N THR A 77 -12.87 1.51 -7.42
CA THR A 77 -11.60 1.51 -8.15
C THR A 77 -10.93 0.15 -8.01
N THR A 78 -10.25 -0.30 -9.06
CA THR A 78 -9.55 -1.58 -9.08
C THR A 78 -8.55 -1.63 -10.23
N ARG A 79 -7.54 -2.50 -10.12
CA ARG A 79 -6.73 -2.89 -11.27
C ARG A 79 -7.51 -3.80 -12.21
N PRO A 80 -7.22 -3.79 -13.53
CA PRO A 80 -7.93 -4.61 -14.51
C PRO A 80 -7.44 -6.07 -14.50
N GLU A 81 -7.43 -6.71 -13.34
CA GLU A 81 -7.08 -8.11 -13.19
C GLU A 81 -8.15 -9.01 -13.82
N VAL A 82 -7.71 -10.11 -14.46
CA VAL A 82 -8.59 -11.00 -15.22
C VAL A 82 -9.76 -11.51 -14.39
N ASN A 83 -9.49 -11.92 -13.15
CA ASN A 83 -10.53 -12.40 -12.22
C ASN A 83 -11.58 -11.33 -11.93
N ILE A 84 -11.15 -10.10 -11.65
CA ILE A 84 -12.03 -8.97 -11.36
C ILE A 84 -12.84 -8.59 -12.59
N MET A 85 -12.17 -8.47 -13.74
CA MET A 85 -12.82 -8.09 -14.98
C MET A 85 -13.87 -9.12 -15.44
N ASN A 86 -13.63 -10.41 -15.22
CA ASN A 86 -14.60 -11.47 -15.50
C ASN A 86 -15.86 -11.35 -14.63
N LYS A 87 -15.71 -10.97 -13.36
CA LYS A 87 -16.83 -10.84 -12.42
C LYS A 87 -17.59 -9.52 -12.53
N LEU A 88 -16.88 -8.42 -12.78
CA LEU A 88 -17.46 -7.06 -12.84
C LEU A 88 -17.69 -6.54 -14.26
N GLY A 89 -17.28 -7.25 -15.30
CA GLY A 89 -17.42 -6.82 -16.69
C GLY A 89 -18.85 -6.46 -17.11
N LYS A 90 -19.86 -7.13 -16.52
CA LYS A 90 -21.27 -6.82 -16.72
C LYS A 90 -21.71 -5.39 -16.31
N PHE A 91 -20.91 -4.72 -15.48
CA PHE A 91 -21.16 -3.33 -15.05
C PHE A 91 -20.51 -2.30 -15.97
N HIS A 92 -19.86 -2.74 -17.07
CA HIS A 92 -19.21 -1.88 -18.06
C HIS A 92 -18.25 -0.86 -17.43
N PRO A 93 -17.20 -1.30 -16.70
CA PRO A 93 -16.31 -0.40 -16.00
C PRO A 93 -15.58 0.54 -16.97
N GLU A 94 -15.46 1.80 -16.57
CA GLU A 94 -14.60 2.78 -17.26
C GLU A 94 -13.13 2.42 -17.06
N LYS A 95 -12.32 2.53 -18.12
CA LYS A 95 -10.90 2.19 -18.07
C LYS A 95 -10.04 3.45 -18.09
N LEU A 96 -9.21 3.62 -17.07
CA LEU A 96 -8.15 4.61 -17.06
C LEU A 96 -6.90 3.98 -17.71
N ILE A 97 -6.56 4.46 -18.90
CA ILE A 97 -5.43 3.95 -19.68
C ILE A 97 -4.23 4.88 -19.47
N ALA A 98 -3.12 4.32 -19.00
CA ALA A 98 -1.93 5.08 -18.62
C ALA A 98 -1.39 5.97 -19.75
N ASP A 99 -1.30 5.44 -20.96
CA ASP A 99 -0.80 6.14 -22.15
C ASP A 99 -1.90 6.92 -22.92
N SER A 100 -3.09 7.08 -22.34
CA SER A 100 -4.14 7.89 -22.97
C SER A 100 -3.73 9.36 -23.02
N GLU A 101 -4.13 10.05 -24.10
CA GLU A 101 -3.85 11.48 -24.30
C GLU A 101 -4.32 12.34 -23.11
N LYS A 102 -5.49 12.01 -22.53
CA LYS A 102 -6.06 12.71 -21.39
C LYS A 102 -5.16 12.54 -20.16
N ASN A 103 -4.78 11.32 -19.82
CA ASN A 103 -3.91 11.05 -18.67
C ASN A 103 -2.52 11.69 -18.85
N MET A 104 -1.97 11.63 -20.07
CA MET A 104 -0.69 12.28 -20.36
C MET A 104 -0.75 13.81 -20.22
N LYS A 105 -1.86 14.44 -20.61
CA LYS A 105 -2.06 15.89 -20.39
C LYS A 105 -2.13 16.24 -18.91
N ASP A 106 -2.82 15.41 -18.11
CA ASP A 106 -2.91 15.62 -16.65
C ASP A 106 -1.52 15.49 -16.00
N ILE A 107 -0.71 14.52 -16.42
CA ILE A 107 0.68 14.37 -15.97
C ILE A 107 1.55 15.56 -16.39
N GLN A 108 1.39 16.06 -17.62
CA GLN A 108 2.13 17.23 -18.12
C GLN A 108 1.80 18.47 -17.31
N LEU A 109 0.53 18.70 -16.99
CA LEU A 109 0.12 19.79 -16.11
C LEU A 109 0.76 19.69 -14.73
N TYR A 110 0.69 18.51 -14.11
CA TYR A 110 1.25 18.25 -12.78
C TYR A 110 2.77 18.48 -12.73
N ILE A 111 3.50 17.95 -13.70
CA ILE A 111 4.96 18.12 -13.82
C ILE A 111 5.28 19.59 -14.15
N GLY A 112 4.53 20.20 -15.06
CA GLY A 112 4.74 21.58 -15.50
C GLY A 112 4.62 22.57 -14.34
N ASP A 113 3.63 22.40 -13.47
CA ASP A 113 3.48 23.28 -12.30
C ASP A 113 4.67 23.18 -11.34
N ALA A 114 5.25 22.01 -11.16
CA ALA A 114 6.42 21.82 -10.32
C ALA A 114 7.71 22.36 -10.98
N LEU A 115 7.87 22.19 -12.28
CA LEU A 115 9.06 22.64 -13.00
C LEU A 115 9.15 24.17 -13.14
N LYS A 116 8.05 24.90 -13.12
CA LYS A 116 8.03 26.38 -13.24
C LYS A 116 8.95 27.07 -12.24
N GLU A 117 9.13 26.49 -11.08
CA GLU A 117 9.97 27.05 -10.02
C GLU A 117 11.41 26.57 -10.05
N CYS A 118 11.70 25.54 -10.88
CA CYS A 118 12.96 24.82 -10.84
C CYS A 118 13.79 24.95 -12.14
N ILE A 119 13.20 25.42 -13.25
CA ILE A 119 13.85 25.48 -14.56
C ILE A 119 13.64 26.86 -15.19
N VAL A 120 14.53 27.28 -16.12
CA VAL A 120 14.35 28.52 -16.85
C VAL A 120 13.13 28.45 -17.75
N PRO A 121 12.36 29.56 -17.93
CA PRO A 121 11.12 29.54 -18.69
C PRO A 121 11.25 29.03 -20.13
N GLU A 122 12.38 29.28 -20.76
CA GLU A 122 12.69 28.87 -22.15
C GLU A 122 12.82 27.35 -22.31
N GLU A 123 13.18 26.63 -21.25
CA GLU A 123 13.38 25.18 -21.23
C GLU A 123 12.19 24.43 -20.62
N LEU A 124 11.17 25.12 -20.11
CA LEU A 124 10.04 24.53 -19.39
C LEU A 124 9.30 23.49 -20.24
N GLU A 125 8.97 23.82 -21.49
CA GLU A 125 8.21 22.92 -22.38
C GLU A 125 8.99 21.63 -22.66
N GLU A 126 10.30 21.74 -22.95
CA GLU A 126 11.16 20.57 -23.18
C GLU A 126 11.32 19.74 -21.89
N GLY A 127 11.51 20.37 -20.75
CA GLY A 127 11.60 19.71 -19.46
C GLY A 127 10.35 18.90 -19.12
N VAL A 128 9.16 19.50 -19.32
CA VAL A 128 7.86 18.81 -19.15
C VAL A 128 7.76 17.61 -20.10
N ALA A 129 8.15 17.77 -21.35
CA ALA A 129 8.11 16.68 -22.34
C ALA A 129 9.02 15.51 -21.94
N ILE A 130 10.24 15.79 -21.45
CA ILE A 130 11.20 14.79 -20.98
C ILE A 130 10.60 13.97 -19.83
N LEU A 131 10.18 14.61 -18.74
CA LEU A 131 9.70 13.90 -17.57
C LEU A 131 8.37 13.20 -17.81
N SER A 132 7.46 13.80 -18.58
CA SER A 132 6.19 13.17 -18.94
C SER A 132 6.41 11.91 -19.76
N LYS A 133 7.33 11.93 -20.73
CA LYS A 133 7.71 10.74 -21.50
C LYS A 133 8.27 9.65 -20.57
N LYS A 134 9.17 10.02 -19.66
CA LYS A 134 9.78 9.09 -18.69
C LYS A 134 8.78 8.49 -17.71
N SER A 135 7.65 9.16 -17.46
CA SER A 135 6.59 8.65 -16.57
C SER A 135 5.87 7.43 -17.13
N ASN A 136 5.89 7.22 -18.45
CA ASN A 136 5.12 6.16 -19.14
C ASN A 136 3.62 6.18 -18.75
N GLY A 137 3.06 7.37 -18.50
CA GLY A 137 1.68 7.53 -18.07
C GLY A 137 1.40 7.17 -16.60
N VAL A 138 2.41 6.95 -15.80
CA VAL A 138 2.27 6.53 -14.41
C VAL A 138 2.37 7.74 -13.47
N PHE A 139 1.26 8.18 -12.89
CA PHE A 139 1.19 9.35 -12.00
C PHE A 139 2.11 9.25 -10.78
N ILE A 140 2.29 8.04 -10.23
CA ILE A 140 3.18 7.85 -9.08
C ILE A 140 4.64 8.15 -9.44
N TYR A 141 5.05 7.88 -10.69
CA TYR A 141 6.36 8.30 -11.16
C TYR A 141 6.46 9.83 -11.21
N ALA A 142 5.46 10.50 -11.80
CA ALA A 142 5.43 11.96 -11.88
C ALA A 142 5.53 12.60 -10.48
N ARG A 143 4.80 12.05 -9.52
CA ARG A 143 4.89 12.47 -8.12
C ARG A 143 6.29 12.33 -7.54
N TYR A 144 6.94 11.18 -7.71
CA TYR A 144 8.31 10.98 -7.25
C TYR A 144 9.31 11.91 -7.92
N ALA A 145 9.14 12.16 -9.22
CA ALA A 145 9.98 13.11 -9.94
C ALA A 145 9.86 14.51 -9.31
N VAL A 146 8.62 14.97 -9.09
CA VAL A 146 8.35 16.26 -8.45
C VAL A 146 8.89 16.32 -7.01
N GLU A 147 8.70 15.28 -6.20
CA GLU A 147 9.28 15.23 -4.84
C GLU A 147 10.81 15.34 -4.86
N LYS A 148 11.46 14.69 -5.83
CA LYS A 148 12.93 14.80 -6.01
C LYS A 148 13.35 16.21 -6.44
N LEU A 149 12.61 16.84 -7.35
CA LEU A 149 12.83 18.24 -7.77
C LEU A 149 12.73 19.19 -6.58
N ASN A 150 11.70 19.07 -5.76
CA ASN A 150 11.48 19.93 -4.60
C ASN A 150 12.54 19.78 -3.49
N MET A 151 13.28 18.68 -3.48
CA MET A 151 14.41 18.49 -2.57
C MET A 151 15.70 19.15 -3.05
N GLN A 152 15.75 19.60 -4.31
CA GLN A 152 16.90 20.29 -4.90
C GLN A 152 16.65 21.79 -4.78
N SER A 153 17.52 22.49 -4.04
CA SER A 153 17.39 23.93 -3.81
C SER A 153 17.87 24.81 -4.99
N ASN A 154 18.32 24.22 -6.08
CA ASN A 154 18.96 24.90 -7.22
C ASN A 154 18.15 24.73 -8.50
N HIS A 155 18.39 25.62 -9.47
CA HIS A 155 17.94 25.43 -10.85
C HIS A 155 18.42 24.10 -11.43
N ILE A 156 17.53 23.41 -12.11
CA ILE A 156 17.77 22.11 -12.73
C ILE A 156 17.90 22.30 -14.23
N SER A 157 18.94 21.68 -14.83
CA SER A 157 19.16 21.68 -16.27
C SER A 157 18.39 20.55 -16.98
N LEU A 158 18.20 20.70 -18.31
CA LEU A 158 17.61 19.63 -19.12
C LEU A 158 18.41 18.33 -19.08
N GLU A 159 19.73 18.41 -18.96
CA GLU A 159 20.63 17.26 -18.83
C GLU A 159 20.33 16.46 -17.56
N GLU A 160 20.13 17.14 -16.44
CA GLU A 160 19.76 16.48 -15.17
C GLU A 160 18.37 15.83 -15.26
N LEU A 161 17.41 16.41 -16.00
CA LEU A 161 16.12 15.79 -16.26
C LEU A 161 16.25 14.53 -17.14
N LYS A 162 17.19 14.51 -18.09
CA LYS A 162 17.48 13.33 -18.92
C LYS A 162 18.07 12.18 -18.11
N GLU A 163 18.74 12.45 -16.98
CA GLU A 163 19.28 11.43 -16.05
C GLU A 163 18.20 10.77 -15.18
N PHE A 164 16.98 11.32 -15.12
CA PHE A 164 15.90 10.65 -14.41
C PHE A 164 15.65 9.25 -15.00
N PRO A 165 15.34 8.24 -14.16
CA PRO A 165 15.06 6.88 -14.64
C PRO A 165 13.84 6.82 -15.56
N ASP A 166 13.81 5.84 -16.45
CA ASP A 166 12.65 5.57 -17.28
C ASP A 166 11.65 4.67 -16.55
N GLY A 167 10.45 5.16 -16.36
CA GLY A 167 9.38 4.44 -15.73
C GLY A 167 9.55 4.18 -14.22
N ILE A 168 8.50 3.64 -13.62
CA ILE A 168 8.46 3.40 -12.16
C ILE A 168 9.46 2.32 -11.70
N THR A 169 9.71 1.31 -12.54
CA THR A 169 10.67 0.24 -12.24
C THR A 169 12.09 0.79 -12.13
N GLY A 170 12.52 1.60 -13.11
CA GLY A 170 13.81 2.25 -13.09
C GLY A 170 13.97 3.19 -11.89
N PHE A 171 12.87 3.85 -11.48
CA PHE A 171 12.86 4.66 -10.27
C PHE A 171 13.14 3.81 -9.02
N TYR A 172 12.46 2.67 -8.86
CA TYR A 172 12.68 1.77 -7.71
C TYR A 172 14.11 1.22 -7.69
N ASP A 173 14.65 0.81 -8.84
CA ASP A 173 16.04 0.37 -8.95
C ASP A 173 17.02 1.42 -8.42
N ILE A 174 16.87 2.66 -8.83
CA ILE A 174 17.74 3.75 -8.37
C ILE A 174 17.59 3.99 -6.87
N GLN A 175 16.35 4.00 -6.34
CA GLN A 175 16.12 4.22 -4.92
C GLN A 175 16.72 3.09 -4.07
N PHE A 176 16.54 1.84 -4.46
CA PHE A 176 17.10 0.71 -3.75
C PHE A 176 18.62 0.67 -3.85
N ARG A 177 19.21 0.99 -5.02
CA ARG A 177 20.69 1.15 -5.16
C ARG A 177 21.24 2.24 -4.25
N ARG A 178 20.53 3.36 -4.12
CA ARG A 178 20.91 4.45 -3.21
C ARG A 178 20.83 4.04 -1.75
N LEU A 179 19.81 3.26 -1.37
CA LEU A 179 19.61 2.82 0.02
C LEU A 179 20.62 1.75 0.46
N PHE A 180 20.92 0.82 -0.43
CA PHE A 180 21.71 -0.38 -0.11
C PHE A 180 23.12 -0.38 -0.71
N GLY A 181 23.46 0.60 -1.55
CA GLY A 181 24.79 0.70 -2.21
C GLY A 181 24.90 -0.17 -3.45
N SER A 182 26.06 -0.15 -4.12
CA SER A 182 26.33 -0.94 -5.33
C SER A 182 26.81 -2.37 -5.03
N ASN A 183 27.25 -2.68 -3.82
CA ASN A 183 27.70 -4.01 -3.39
C ASN A 183 26.68 -4.66 -2.45
N TYR A 184 25.58 -5.06 -3.01
CA TYR A 184 24.38 -5.50 -2.31
C TYR A 184 24.50 -6.80 -1.52
N GLU A 185 25.26 -7.79 -2.01
CA GLU A 185 25.26 -9.16 -1.46
C GLU A 185 25.61 -9.24 0.03
N ASN A 186 26.51 -8.39 0.51
CA ASN A 186 26.88 -8.37 1.93
C ASN A 186 25.97 -7.47 2.79
N VAL A 187 25.22 -6.57 2.17
CA VAL A 187 24.39 -5.59 2.89
C VAL A 187 22.96 -6.12 3.09
N LEU A 188 22.44 -6.90 2.14
CA LEU A 188 21.10 -7.46 2.24
C LEU A 188 20.99 -8.46 3.39
N ASN A 189 21.94 -9.39 3.51
CA ASN A 189 21.84 -10.49 4.46
C ASN A 189 21.88 -10.09 5.94
N ASN A 190 22.25 -8.84 6.30
CA ASN A 190 22.35 -8.41 7.71
C ASN A 190 21.90 -6.97 8.00
N SER A 191 21.45 -6.18 7.03
CA SER A 191 21.07 -4.79 7.32
C SER A 191 19.69 -4.73 8.00
N VAL A 192 19.58 -3.87 9.01
CA VAL A 192 18.31 -3.57 9.68
C VAL A 192 17.26 -3.09 8.67
N MET A 193 17.68 -2.31 7.66
CA MET A 193 16.78 -1.82 6.60
C MET A 193 16.18 -2.97 5.79
N TRP A 194 16.98 -3.96 5.38
CA TRP A 194 16.47 -5.06 4.57
C TRP A 194 15.53 -5.95 5.38
N ARG A 195 15.87 -6.28 6.62
CA ARG A 195 14.96 -7.02 7.51
C ARG A 195 13.64 -6.29 7.76
N ILE A 196 13.65 -4.94 7.78
CA ILE A 196 12.40 -4.17 7.81
C ILE A 196 11.60 -4.38 6.52
N VAL A 197 12.25 -4.31 5.35
CA VAL A 197 11.59 -4.55 4.06
C VAL A 197 10.96 -5.95 4.03
N GLU A 198 11.71 -7.00 4.37
CA GLU A 198 11.20 -8.38 4.43
C GLU A 198 9.97 -8.51 5.31
N VAL A 199 10.02 -7.98 6.53
CA VAL A 199 8.91 -8.04 7.49
C VAL A 199 7.68 -7.28 6.97
N VAL A 200 7.87 -6.10 6.38
CA VAL A 200 6.76 -5.31 5.81
C VAL A 200 6.16 -5.99 4.59
N MET A 201 6.97 -6.68 3.79
CA MET A 201 6.51 -7.40 2.60
C MET A 201 5.70 -8.66 2.96
N ALA A 202 6.08 -9.35 4.03
CA ALA A 202 5.39 -10.54 4.51
C ALA A 202 4.15 -10.22 5.37
N ALA A 203 3.99 -8.98 5.82
CA ALA A 203 2.86 -8.58 6.64
C ALA A 203 1.60 -8.37 5.80
N GLU A 204 0.47 -8.91 6.28
CA GLU A 204 -0.85 -8.67 5.70
C GLU A 204 -1.37 -7.26 6.02
N GLU A 205 -0.98 -6.72 7.19
CA GLU A 205 -1.38 -5.39 7.64
C GLU A 205 -0.16 -4.51 7.96
N PRO A 206 -0.31 -3.16 7.93
CA PRO A 206 0.76 -2.25 8.32
C PRO A 206 1.26 -2.50 9.74
N ILE A 207 2.58 -2.57 9.91
CA ILE A 207 3.23 -2.98 11.15
C ILE A 207 3.48 -1.78 12.06
N HIS A 208 3.15 -1.93 13.33
CA HIS A 208 3.50 -0.95 14.35
C HIS A 208 5.02 -0.77 14.44
N VAL A 209 5.49 0.50 14.43
CA VAL A 209 6.94 0.81 14.35
C VAL A 209 7.71 0.15 15.49
N GLU A 210 7.13 0.14 16.70
CA GLU A 210 7.76 -0.44 17.87
C GLU A 210 7.83 -1.97 17.83
N ALA A 211 6.92 -2.63 17.10
CA ALA A 211 6.94 -4.08 16.95
C ALA A 211 8.19 -4.56 16.17
N LEU A 212 8.74 -3.71 15.30
CA LEU A 212 9.95 -4.03 14.54
C LEU A 212 11.17 -4.33 15.43
N ASP A 213 11.31 -3.65 16.59
CA ASP A 213 12.43 -3.90 17.51
C ASP A 213 12.48 -5.37 17.93
N TYR A 214 11.29 -5.97 18.12
CA TYR A 214 11.13 -7.35 18.54
C TYR A 214 11.20 -8.32 17.35
N LEU A 215 10.54 -7.99 16.25
CA LEU A 215 10.45 -8.87 15.08
C LEU A 215 11.82 -9.10 14.43
N ILE A 216 12.62 -8.05 14.31
CA ILE A 216 13.93 -8.10 13.66
C ILE A 216 15.12 -8.01 14.63
N GLN A 217 14.88 -7.98 15.92
CA GLN A 217 15.92 -7.89 16.96
C GLN A 217 16.91 -6.73 16.73
N CYS A 218 16.40 -5.52 16.59
CA CYS A 218 17.22 -4.33 16.45
C CYS A 218 17.05 -3.36 17.63
N LYS A 219 18.01 -2.46 17.80
CA LYS A 219 17.91 -1.40 18.80
C LYS A 219 16.98 -0.28 18.27
N PRO A 220 16.26 0.43 19.17
CA PRO A 220 15.36 1.53 18.76
C PRO A 220 16.05 2.62 17.91
N ASN A 221 17.31 2.91 18.15
CA ASN A 221 18.07 3.88 17.37
C ASN A 221 18.39 3.37 15.96
N GLU A 222 18.75 2.10 15.82
CA GLU A 222 19.01 1.47 14.51
C GLU A 222 17.71 1.46 13.67
N ARG A 223 16.56 1.10 14.29
CA ARG A 223 15.24 1.18 13.65
C ARG A 223 14.95 2.60 13.18
N LYS A 224 15.10 3.62 14.03
CA LYS A 224 14.80 5.01 13.66
C LYS A 224 15.61 5.46 12.45
N VAL A 225 16.90 5.16 12.41
CA VAL A 225 17.78 5.50 11.28
C VAL A 225 17.35 4.74 10.02
N ALA A 226 17.05 3.45 10.13
CA ALA A 226 16.62 2.63 9.00
C ALA A 226 15.30 3.13 8.41
N ILE A 227 14.28 3.38 9.25
CA ILE A 227 12.98 3.88 8.81
C ILE A 227 13.09 5.26 8.17
N ALA A 228 13.92 6.17 8.72
CA ALA A 228 14.11 7.49 8.13
C ALA A 228 14.66 7.40 6.70
N LYS A 229 15.57 6.46 6.43
CA LYS A 229 16.08 6.20 5.07
C LYS A 229 15.03 5.56 4.15
N LEU A 230 14.19 4.68 4.68
CA LEU A 230 13.15 3.96 3.94
C LEU A 230 11.88 4.79 3.70
N SER A 231 11.73 5.95 4.32
CA SER A 231 10.49 6.73 4.44
C SER A 231 9.83 7.11 3.11
N LEU A 232 10.60 7.22 2.03
CA LEU A 232 10.05 7.50 0.69
C LEU A 232 9.20 6.35 0.15
N LEU A 233 9.62 5.10 0.38
CA LEU A 233 8.94 3.90 -0.12
C LEU A 233 8.08 3.22 0.96
N PHE A 234 8.39 3.49 2.23
CA PHE A 234 7.72 2.92 3.40
C PHE A 234 7.40 4.03 4.41
N PRO A 235 6.36 4.85 4.15
CA PRO A 235 5.98 5.94 5.05
C PRO A 235 5.36 5.45 6.36
N ILE A 236 5.48 6.26 7.41
CA ILE A 236 4.78 6.04 8.67
C ILE A 236 3.46 6.81 8.65
N ARG A 237 2.36 6.12 8.97
CA ARG A 237 1.05 6.69 9.24
C ARG A 237 0.48 6.02 10.49
N ASP A 238 -0.06 6.79 11.41
CA ASP A 238 -0.65 6.30 12.67
C ASP A 238 0.27 5.33 13.44
N ARG A 239 1.58 5.66 13.50
CA ARG A 239 2.64 4.85 14.12
C ARG A 239 2.83 3.46 13.49
N LYS A 240 2.30 3.24 12.29
CA LYS A 240 2.48 2.02 11.50
C LYS A 240 3.30 2.31 10.26
N LEU A 241 4.13 1.36 9.88
CA LEU A 241 4.90 1.39 8.64
C LEU A 241 4.05 0.81 7.53
N HIS A 242 3.86 1.58 6.47
CA HIS A 242 3.07 1.20 5.30
C HIS A 242 3.96 1.03 4.09
N VAL A 243 3.56 0.20 3.14
CA VAL A 243 4.08 0.29 1.78
C VAL A 243 3.43 1.51 1.13
N PHE A 244 4.23 2.40 0.53
CA PHE A 244 3.72 3.64 -0.05
C PHE A 244 2.67 3.39 -1.14
N HIS A 245 2.89 2.36 -1.98
CA HIS A 245 1.99 1.99 -3.07
C HIS A 245 2.19 0.51 -3.42
N LYS A 246 1.14 -0.18 -3.82
CA LYS A 246 1.17 -1.61 -4.18
C LYS A 246 2.24 -1.93 -5.23
N SER A 247 2.52 -1.03 -6.17
CA SER A 247 3.57 -1.26 -7.17
C SER A 247 4.98 -1.45 -6.61
N VAL A 248 5.28 -0.92 -5.41
CA VAL A 248 6.54 -1.23 -4.70
C VAL A 248 6.56 -2.69 -4.29
N LYS A 249 5.43 -3.17 -3.74
CA LYS A 249 5.25 -4.57 -3.35
C LYS A 249 5.38 -5.48 -4.56
N ASP A 250 4.62 -5.19 -5.63
CA ASP A 250 4.65 -5.97 -6.86
C ASP A 250 6.07 -6.04 -7.46
N TRP A 251 6.80 -4.91 -7.44
CA TRP A 251 8.17 -4.84 -7.95
C TRP A 251 9.16 -5.66 -7.11
N LEU A 252 9.02 -5.66 -5.78
CA LEU A 252 9.90 -6.41 -4.88
C LEU A 252 9.69 -7.93 -4.96
N VAL A 253 8.48 -8.41 -5.30
CA VAL A 253 8.14 -9.83 -5.40
C VAL A 253 8.02 -10.33 -6.84
N ASP A 254 8.35 -9.52 -7.85
CA ASP A 254 8.28 -9.97 -9.25
C ASP A 254 9.29 -11.09 -9.49
N PHE A 255 8.80 -12.32 -9.67
CA PHE A 255 9.60 -13.51 -9.89
C PHE A 255 10.59 -13.39 -11.06
N LYS A 256 10.29 -12.57 -12.06
CA LYS A 256 11.22 -12.30 -13.17
C LYS A 256 12.52 -11.65 -12.70
N ARG A 257 12.50 -11.07 -11.52
CA ARG A 257 13.62 -10.38 -10.87
C ARG A 257 14.32 -11.23 -9.81
N LYS A 258 13.99 -12.50 -9.68
CA LYS A 258 14.53 -13.41 -8.63
C LYS A 258 16.07 -13.45 -8.60
N GLU A 259 16.70 -13.27 -9.73
CA GLU A 259 18.18 -13.19 -9.83
C GLU A 259 18.72 -11.78 -9.59
N GLU A 260 17.84 -10.79 -9.42
CA GLU A 260 18.22 -9.43 -9.10
C GLU A 260 18.33 -9.25 -7.58
N ILE A 261 19.16 -8.31 -7.17
CA ILE A 261 19.61 -8.14 -5.79
C ILE A 261 18.48 -7.66 -4.85
N CYS A 262 17.46 -7.00 -5.37
CA CYS A 262 16.35 -6.46 -4.59
C CYS A 262 15.05 -7.25 -4.81
N TYR A 263 15.13 -8.57 -4.74
CA TYR A 263 13.97 -9.45 -4.76
C TYR A 263 13.68 -9.95 -3.34
N VAL A 264 12.42 -9.86 -2.92
CA VAL A 264 11.94 -10.45 -1.66
C VAL A 264 11.16 -11.70 -1.99
N ASP A 265 11.71 -12.85 -1.64
CA ASP A 265 10.97 -14.09 -1.67
C ASP A 265 10.04 -14.13 -0.45
N VAL A 266 8.77 -13.80 -0.66
CA VAL A 266 7.74 -13.89 0.39
C VAL A 266 7.24 -15.32 0.43
N ASP A 267 8.16 -16.23 0.65
CA ASP A 267 7.87 -17.65 0.79
C ASP A 267 7.57 -18.04 2.25
N ASP A 268 7.37 -19.33 2.46
CA ASP A 268 7.09 -19.88 3.78
C ASP A 268 8.20 -19.58 4.80
N GLU A 269 9.45 -19.38 4.36
CA GLU A 269 10.61 -19.16 5.24
C GLU A 269 10.52 -17.82 5.99
N ILE A 270 10.12 -16.71 5.31
CA ILE A 270 9.94 -15.42 5.96
C ILE A 270 8.75 -15.46 6.91
N HIS A 271 7.63 -16.05 6.48
CA HIS A 271 6.47 -16.23 7.34
C HIS A 271 6.77 -17.09 8.55
N GLU A 272 7.53 -18.18 8.39
CA GLU A 272 7.95 -19.05 9.49
C GLU A 272 8.86 -18.31 10.49
N LYS A 273 9.86 -17.55 10.00
CA LYS A 273 10.74 -16.71 10.85
C LYS A 273 9.95 -15.69 11.67
N ILE A 274 9.00 -15.00 11.04
CA ILE A 274 8.14 -14.02 11.74
C ILE A 274 7.23 -14.73 12.73
N GLY A 275 6.61 -15.85 12.33
CA GLY A 275 5.74 -16.66 13.18
C GLY A 275 6.45 -17.21 14.41
N MET A 276 7.65 -17.77 14.26
CA MET A 276 8.49 -18.22 15.37
C MET A 276 8.83 -17.07 16.33
N ARG A 277 9.09 -15.89 15.79
CA ARG A 277 9.42 -14.73 16.59
C ARG A 277 8.21 -14.22 17.40
N CYS A 278 7.04 -14.15 16.76
CA CYS A 278 5.78 -13.82 17.45
C CYS A 278 5.48 -14.82 18.57
N HIS A 279 5.68 -16.12 18.31
CA HIS A 279 5.48 -17.16 19.29
C HIS A 279 6.43 -17.03 20.50
N GLN A 280 7.71 -16.72 20.26
CA GLN A 280 8.68 -16.47 21.31
C GLN A 280 8.26 -15.28 22.19
N LEU A 281 7.83 -14.17 21.58
CA LEU A 281 7.35 -12.99 22.30
C LEU A 281 6.14 -13.29 23.18
N LEU A 282 5.19 -14.08 22.67
CA LEU A 282 4.04 -14.53 23.48
C LEU A 282 4.47 -15.35 24.68
N LYS A 283 5.40 -16.30 24.53
CA LYS A 283 5.95 -17.09 25.64
C LYS A 283 6.65 -16.21 26.68
N GLU A 284 7.46 -15.24 26.25
CA GLU A 284 8.17 -14.32 27.14
C GLU A 284 7.17 -13.42 27.92
N SER A 285 6.12 -12.94 27.27
CA SER A 285 5.10 -12.12 27.91
C SER A 285 4.26 -12.91 28.92
N LEU A 286 3.89 -14.14 28.63
CA LEU A 286 3.17 -15.02 29.54
C LEU A 286 4.02 -15.38 30.77
N SER A 287 5.31 -15.73 30.55
CA SER A 287 6.23 -16.04 31.66
C SER A 287 6.52 -14.84 32.56
N SER A 288 6.56 -13.62 32.01
CA SER A 288 6.76 -12.39 32.79
C SER A 288 5.50 -12.03 33.60
N ASN A 289 4.31 -12.27 33.08
CA ASN A 289 3.05 -12.09 33.79
C ASN A 289 2.90 -13.10 34.94
N ASP A 290 3.32 -14.36 34.75
CA ASP A 290 3.32 -15.37 35.81
C ASP A 290 4.31 -15.03 36.94
N LYS A 291 5.50 -14.50 36.58
CA LYS A 291 6.47 -13.99 37.58
C LYS A 291 5.92 -12.79 38.38
N LYS A 292 5.20 -11.87 37.72
CA LYS A 292 4.53 -10.74 38.38
C LYS A 292 3.39 -11.21 39.27
N ARG A 293 2.57 -12.16 38.84
CA ARG A 293 1.49 -12.78 39.68
C ARG A 293 2.05 -13.48 40.92
N LYS A 294 3.13 -14.25 40.77
CA LYS A 294 3.83 -14.89 41.89
C LYS A 294 4.44 -13.86 42.87
N LYS A 295 4.99 -12.73 42.41
CA LYS A 295 5.52 -11.65 43.23
C LYS A 295 4.40 -10.88 43.99
N MET A 296 3.19 -10.80 43.43
CA MET A 296 2.03 -10.13 44.07
C MET A 296 1.24 -11.03 45.02
N GLY A 297 1.74 -12.25 45.31
CA GLY A 297 1.08 -13.13 46.27
C GLY A 297 -0.27 -13.72 45.82
N MET A 298 -0.60 -13.61 44.52
CA MET A 298 -1.83 -14.16 43.91
C MET A 298 -1.66 -15.59 43.38
N GLY A 299 -0.61 -16.28 43.75
CA GLY A 299 -0.35 -17.66 43.38
C GLY A 299 -0.87 -18.65 44.45
N GLY A 300 -2.19 -18.79 44.51
CA GLY A 300 -2.78 -19.77 45.42
C GLY A 300 -4.28 -19.57 45.63
N LEU A 301 -5.05 -19.81 44.57
CA LEU A 301 -6.46 -20.20 44.66
C LEU A 301 -6.82 -20.82 43.30
N VAL A 302 -6.72 -22.14 43.24
CA VAL A 302 -7.46 -22.99 42.32
C VAL A 302 -8.54 -23.64 43.12
#